data_7e9afc85027a00dc8672f27daaa03391
#
_entry.id   7e9afc85027a00dc8672f27daaa03391
#
_cell.length_a   1.000
_cell.length_b   1.000
_cell.length_c   1.000
_cell.angle_alpha   90.00
_cell.angle_beta   90.00
_cell.angle_gamma   90.00
#
_symmetry.space_group_name_H-M   'P 1'
#
loop_
_entity.id
_entity.type
_entity.pdbx_description
1 polymer ?
#
loop_
_entity_poly.entity_id
_entity_poly.type
_entity_poly.pdbx_seq_one_letter_code
_entity_poly.pdbx_strand_id
1 'polypeptide(L)'
;ALGLGAMIVGSVLVLAGCAAGGGDNGGDGEGADSTPITIWVDIERKPALEPVAKAFTKETGVEVKIVTKDFANVDQDFISQVPTGKGPDVIVSPHDKLGAYVAAGVVAPLELGDVADGFAEAAMQAMTYDGKVYGVPYSIENVALVRNVDLVAEPVETFDEVIANGRAAGTQYPFLVGLSPEQGDPYHLYPLQTSFGSQVFAQNADGSYDPSKLVLGDAEGVAFATALKKWGAEGILNANIDGDRAREFFLAGQSPYYLTGPWNVPAIAEAGINYAIDPLPSAGGQPARPFVGVNGFFLSSKSTNALAATDFIVNYLSTKDAQLSL
;
A
#
# COMPACT_ATOMS: atom_id res chain seq x y z
N ALA A 1 -19.58 -25.63 -65.01
CA ALA A 1 -18.51 -25.84 -65.99
C ALA A 1 -17.17 -25.60 -65.32
N LEU A 2 -16.52 -26.65 -64.94
CA LEU A 2 -15.17 -27.09 -65.39
C LEU A 2 -14.08 -26.03 -65.20
N GLY A 3 -13.03 -26.23 -64.46
CA GLY A 3 -11.94 -27.06 -64.66
C GLY A 3 -10.92 -27.16 -63.51
N LEU A 4 -10.52 -28.37 -63.34
CA LEU A 4 -9.39 -28.90 -62.60
C LEU A 4 -8.02 -28.34 -63.03
N GLY A 5 -7.07 -28.28 -62.10
CA GLY A 5 -5.68 -28.08 -62.44
C GLY A 5 -4.76 -28.39 -61.23
N ALA A 6 -4.47 -29.64 -60.98
CA ALA A 6 -3.42 -30.08 -60.10
C ALA A 6 -2.07 -30.02 -60.78
N MET A 7 -1.02 -29.59 -60.06
CA MET A 7 0.37 -29.95 -60.36
C MET A 7 1.20 -30.10 -59.10
N ILE A 8 1.66 -31.34 -58.93
CA ILE A 8 2.65 -31.88 -58.04
C ILE A 8 4.02 -31.70 -58.69
N VAL A 9 5.08 -31.52 -57.92
CA VAL A 9 6.52 -31.88 -58.12
C VAL A 9 7.35 -30.93 -57.20
N GLY A 10 8.27 -31.27 -56.38
CA GLY A 10 9.01 -32.51 -56.15
C GLY A 10 10.07 -32.24 -55.08
N SER A 11 10.38 -33.24 -54.35
CA SER A 11 11.36 -33.33 -53.28
C SER A 11 12.79 -33.13 -53.83
N VAL A 12 13.68 -32.48 -53.07
CA VAL A 12 15.12 -32.75 -53.11
C VAL A 12 15.64 -32.83 -51.64
N LEU A 13 15.93 -34.03 -51.22
CA LEU A 13 16.84 -34.33 -50.10
C LEU A 13 18.27 -34.16 -50.57
N VAL A 14 19.08 -33.43 -49.82
CA VAL A 14 20.55 -33.58 -49.89
C VAL A 14 21.07 -33.90 -48.48
N LEU A 15 21.43 -35.15 -48.32
CA LEU A 15 22.33 -35.61 -47.26
C LEU A 15 23.77 -35.54 -47.77
N ALA A 16 24.66 -34.91 -46.98
CA ALA A 16 26.09 -35.23 -46.87
C ALA A 16 26.71 -34.21 -45.91
N GLY A 17 27.53 -34.47 -44.96
CA GLY A 17 28.33 -35.65 -44.57
C GLY A 17 29.16 -35.20 -43.36
N CYS A 18 29.48 -36.14 -42.47
CA CYS A 18 30.33 -35.99 -41.30
C CYS A 18 31.77 -35.55 -41.65
N ALA A 19 32.32 -34.63 -40.86
CA ALA A 19 33.77 -34.60 -40.62
C ALA A 19 34.03 -34.26 -39.15
N ALA A 20 34.70 -35.14 -38.45
CA ALA A 20 35.16 -35.01 -37.07
C ALA A 20 36.32 -34.04 -36.97
N GLY A 21 36.37 -33.23 -35.93
CA GLY A 21 37.50 -32.45 -35.47
C GLY A 21 37.23 -31.89 -34.09
N GLY A 22 37.90 -32.49 -33.11
CA GLY A 22 37.74 -32.18 -31.70
C GLY A 22 38.31 -30.84 -31.28
N GLY A 23 37.89 -30.32 -30.15
CA GLY A 23 38.58 -29.26 -29.48
C GLY A 23 37.63 -28.41 -28.66
N ASP A 24 37.69 -28.66 -27.40
CA ASP A 24 37.62 -27.71 -26.28
C ASP A 24 36.27 -27.28 -25.72
N ASN A 25 36.14 -27.62 -24.45
CA ASN A 25 35.15 -27.27 -23.47
C ASN A 25 35.15 -25.75 -23.22
N GLY A 26 34.21 -25.04 -23.77
CA GLY A 26 33.75 -23.77 -23.28
C GLY A 26 32.29 -23.96 -22.86
N GLY A 27 32.05 -24.17 -21.59
CA GLY A 27 30.70 -24.12 -21.05
C GLY A 27 30.19 -22.71 -21.10
N ASP A 28 29.58 -22.34 -22.23
CA ASP A 28 28.67 -21.21 -22.26
C ASP A 28 27.42 -21.65 -21.48
N GLY A 29 27.37 -21.19 -20.22
CA GLY A 29 26.12 -21.18 -19.49
C GLY A 29 25.12 -20.38 -20.34
N GLU A 30 24.10 -21.08 -20.83
CA GLU A 30 22.91 -20.43 -21.36
C GLU A 30 22.45 -19.43 -20.31
N GLY A 31 22.76 -18.14 -20.55
CA GLY A 31 22.16 -17.06 -19.82
C GLY A 31 20.66 -17.23 -20.00
N ALA A 32 19.97 -17.63 -18.96
CA ALA A 32 18.53 -17.63 -18.94
C ALA A 32 18.11 -16.25 -19.42
N ASP A 33 17.40 -16.19 -20.53
CA ASP A 33 16.78 -14.96 -21.08
C ASP A 33 15.68 -14.56 -20.08
N SER A 34 16.12 -13.98 -18.96
CA SER A 34 15.26 -13.70 -17.82
C SER A 34 14.49 -12.43 -18.14
N THR A 35 13.25 -12.59 -18.58
CA THR A 35 12.31 -11.48 -18.72
C THR A 35 12.29 -10.68 -17.40
N PRO A 36 12.48 -9.35 -17.46
CA PRO A 36 12.47 -8.52 -16.26
C PRO A 36 11.16 -8.63 -15.49
N ILE A 37 11.22 -8.59 -14.16
CA ILE A 37 10.05 -8.40 -13.30
C ILE A 37 9.68 -6.92 -13.29
N THR A 38 8.44 -6.58 -13.60
CA THR A 38 7.92 -5.21 -13.51
C THR A 38 7.09 -5.04 -12.24
N ILE A 39 7.45 -4.04 -11.41
CA ILE A 39 6.74 -3.73 -10.15
C ILE A 39 6.14 -2.34 -10.24
N TRP A 40 4.86 -2.22 -9.91
CA TRP A 40 4.22 -0.92 -9.72
C TRP A 40 4.22 -0.54 -8.24
N VAL A 41 4.67 0.70 -7.97
CA VAL A 41 4.79 1.27 -6.62
C VAL A 41 4.58 2.77 -6.69
N ASP A 42 4.16 3.40 -5.60
CA ASP A 42 4.11 4.86 -5.48
C ASP A 42 5.50 5.48 -5.26
N ILE A 43 5.54 6.82 -5.29
CA ILE A 43 6.79 7.57 -5.18
C ILE A 43 7.41 7.49 -3.78
N GLU A 44 6.59 7.39 -2.74
CA GLU A 44 7.02 7.36 -1.35
C GLU A 44 7.73 6.04 -0.99
N ARG A 45 7.25 4.91 -1.52
CA ARG A 45 7.77 3.57 -1.23
C ARG A 45 8.94 3.16 -2.13
N LYS A 46 9.06 3.78 -3.31
CA LYS A 46 10.11 3.47 -4.29
C LYS A 46 11.52 3.50 -3.68
N PRO A 47 11.94 4.51 -2.88
CA PRO A 47 13.30 4.57 -2.35
C PRO A 47 13.69 3.38 -1.47
N ALA A 48 12.74 2.81 -0.72
CA ALA A 48 12.96 1.62 0.10
C ALA A 48 13.11 0.35 -0.75
N LEU A 49 12.33 0.23 -1.83
CA LEU A 49 12.34 -0.95 -2.70
C LEU A 49 13.56 -1.01 -3.64
N GLU A 50 14.10 0.13 -4.08
CA GLU A 50 15.22 0.16 -5.05
C GLU A 50 16.47 -0.61 -4.60
N PRO A 51 16.98 -0.48 -3.36
CA PRO A 51 18.15 -1.23 -2.91
C PRO A 51 17.90 -2.74 -2.91
N VAL A 52 16.72 -3.16 -2.48
CA VAL A 52 16.31 -4.57 -2.40
C VAL A 52 16.19 -5.17 -3.80
N ALA A 53 15.59 -4.46 -4.74
CA ALA A 53 15.49 -4.86 -6.15
C ALA A 53 16.88 -5.02 -6.81
N LYS A 54 17.79 -4.09 -6.54
CA LYS A 54 19.19 -4.16 -7.02
C LYS A 54 19.94 -5.36 -6.43
N ALA A 55 19.75 -5.66 -5.16
CA ALA A 55 20.38 -6.80 -4.52
C ALA A 55 19.86 -8.12 -5.10
N PHE A 56 18.56 -8.27 -5.29
CA PHE A 56 17.97 -9.42 -5.96
C PHE A 56 18.52 -9.61 -7.40
N THR A 57 18.55 -8.55 -8.20
CA THR A 57 19.11 -8.59 -9.54
C THR A 57 20.57 -9.04 -9.54
N LYS A 58 21.37 -8.54 -8.60
CA LYS A 58 22.78 -8.93 -8.46
C LYS A 58 22.95 -10.41 -8.12
N GLU A 59 22.07 -10.96 -7.28
CA GLU A 59 22.13 -12.32 -6.81
C GLU A 59 21.62 -13.32 -7.86
N THR A 60 20.52 -13.01 -8.50
CA THR A 60 19.79 -13.94 -9.37
C THR A 60 20.02 -13.72 -10.87
N GLY A 61 20.50 -12.53 -11.26
CA GLY A 61 20.57 -12.10 -12.65
C GLY A 61 19.24 -11.63 -13.24
N VAL A 62 18.13 -11.73 -12.50
CA VAL A 62 16.81 -11.28 -12.94
C VAL A 62 16.67 -9.78 -12.70
N GLU A 63 16.45 -9.01 -13.76
CA GLU A 63 16.22 -7.55 -13.65
C GLU A 63 14.86 -7.26 -13.00
N VAL A 64 14.83 -6.31 -12.06
CA VAL A 64 13.60 -5.79 -11.45
C VAL A 64 13.39 -4.34 -11.88
N LYS A 65 12.33 -4.08 -12.64
CA LYS A 65 11.93 -2.75 -13.13
C LYS A 65 10.87 -2.15 -12.20
N ILE A 66 11.24 -1.08 -11.50
CA ILE A 66 10.31 -0.34 -10.65
C ILE A 66 9.68 0.78 -11.47
N VAL A 67 8.36 0.73 -11.62
CA VAL A 67 7.54 1.73 -12.30
C VAL A 67 6.75 2.50 -11.27
N THR A 68 7.02 3.80 -11.16
CA THR A 68 6.29 4.69 -10.26
C THR A 68 4.90 4.99 -10.82
N LYS A 69 3.89 4.84 -9.98
CA LYS A 69 2.48 5.14 -10.27
C LYS A 69 1.95 6.16 -9.28
N ASP A 70 0.95 6.91 -9.70
CA ASP A 70 0.18 7.77 -8.81
C ASP A 70 -0.66 6.91 -7.88
N PHE A 71 -0.47 7.08 -6.56
CA PHE A 71 -1.17 6.32 -5.52
C PHE A 71 -2.69 6.40 -5.65
N ALA A 72 -3.23 7.57 -6.03
CA ALA A 72 -4.68 7.75 -6.17
C ALA A 72 -5.30 6.91 -7.30
N ASN A 73 -4.51 6.54 -8.31
CA ASN A 73 -5.00 5.88 -9.52
C ASN A 73 -4.46 4.46 -9.72
N VAL A 74 -3.42 4.05 -8.97
CA VAL A 74 -2.71 2.78 -9.21
C VAL A 74 -3.62 1.55 -9.16
N ASP A 75 -4.59 1.53 -8.25
CA ASP A 75 -5.53 0.42 -8.09
C ASP A 75 -6.46 0.29 -9.30
N GLN A 76 -6.99 1.41 -9.79
CA GLN A 76 -7.84 1.44 -10.98
C GLN A 76 -7.05 1.04 -12.23
N ASP A 77 -5.84 1.55 -12.36
CA ASP A 77 -4.90 1.18 -13.42
C ASP A 77 -4.62 -0.32 -13.40
N PHE A 78 -4.34 -0.88 -12.23
CA PHE A 78 -4.05 -2.30 -12.07
C PHE A 78 -5.24 -3.17 -12.49
N ILE A 79 -6.43 -2.88 -11.97
CA ILE A 79 -7.66 -3.60 -12.30
C ILE A 79 -7.96 -3.53 -13.80
N SER A 80 -7.73 -2.38 -14.44
CA SER A 80 -8.04 -2.19 -15.86
C SER A 80 -6.99 -2.73 -16.81
N GLN A 81 -5.69 -2.68 -16.43
CA GLN A 81 -4.59 -2.99 -17.33
C GLN A 81 -4.15 -4.45 -17.27
N VAL A 82 -4.26 -5.13 -16.11
CA VAL A 82 -3.88 -6.54 -15.98
C VAL A 82 -4.64 -7.44 -16.97
N PRO A 83 -5.98 -7.35 -17.14
CA PRO A 83 -6.69 -8.20 -18.09
C PRO A 83 -6.24 -8.00 -19.54
N THR A 84 -5.66 -6.84 -19.87
CA THR A 84 -5.17 -6.51 -21.22
C THR A 84 -3.72 -6.88 -21.46
N GLY A 85 -3.05 -7.47 -20.48
CA GLY A 85 -1.61 -7.82 -20.54
C GLY A 85 -0.67 -6.61 -20.45
N LYS A 86 -1.17 -5.44 -20.01
CA LYS A 86 -0.39 -4.21 -19.82
C LYS A 86 -0.08 -3.90 -18.35
N GLY A 87 -0.53 -4.75 -17.45
CA GLY A 87 -0.25 -4.65 -16.02
C GLY A 87 1.19 -5.06 -15.67
N PRO A 88 1.59 -4.84 -14.41
CA PRO A 88 2.89 -5.29 -13.89
C PRO A 88 2.86 -6.78 -13.57
N ASP A 89 4.02 -7.33 -13.18
CA ASP A 89 4.10 -8.66 -12.56
C ASP A 89 3.73 -8.59 -11.08
N VAL A 90 4.10 -7.48 -10.41
CA VAL A 90 3.85 -7.25 -8.98
C VAL A 90 3.31 -5.84 -8.78
N ILE A 91 2.33 -5.70 -7.89
CA ILE A 91 1.88 -4.40 -7.38
C ILE A 91 2.16 -4.30 -5.87
N VAL A 92 2.63 -3.12 -5.44
CA VAL A 92 2.67 -2.74 -4.03
C VAL A 92 1.42 -1.97 -3.70
N SER A 93 0.63 -2.46 -2.75
CA SER A 93 -0.67 -1.86 -2.44
C SER A 93 -1.09 -2.15 -0.99
N PRO A 94 -1.95 -1.31 -0.38
CA PRO A 94 -2.56 -1.60 0.89
C PRO A 94 -3.61 -2.73 0.77
N HIS A 95 -3.76 -3.49 1.86
CA HIS A 95 -4.60 -4.69 1.92
C HIS A 95 -6.10 -4.45 1.70
N ASP A 96 -6.60 -3.26 1.96
CA ASP A 96 -8.03 -2.92 1.78
C ASP A 96 -8.49 -2.99 0.31
N LYS A 97 -7.55 -3.05 -0.63
CA LYS A 97 -7.81 -3.23 -2.07
C LYS A 97 -7.94 -4.70 -2.46
N LEU A 98 -7.48 -5.65 -1.63
CA LEU A 98 -7.40 -7.07 -1.96
C LEU A 98 -8.75 -7.65 -2.42
N GLY A 99 -9.84 -7.32 -1.73
CA GLY A 99 -11.18 -7.80 -2.10
C GLY A 99 -11.58 -7.39 -3.52
N ALA A 100 -11.28 -6.15 -3.92
CA ALA A 100 -11.54 -5.67 -5.27
C ALA A 100 -10.63 -6.35 -6.31
N TYR A 101 -9.38 -6.60 -5.98
CA TYR A 101 -8.44 -7.31 -6.86
C TYR A 101 -8.86 -8.76 -7.10
N VAL A 102 -9.30 -9.46 -6.05
CA VAL A 102 -9.80 -10.84 -6.16
C VAL A 102 -11.08 -10.88 -6.98
N ALA A 103 -12.02 -9.98 -6.72
CA ALA A 103 -13.27 -9.88 -7.48
C ALA A 103 -13.03 -9.58 -8.97
N ALA A 104 -12.02 -8.77 -9.29
CA ALA A 104 -11.61 -8.47 -10.66
C ALA A 104 -10.75 -9.59 -11.31
N GLY A 105 -10.29 -10.58 -10.52
CA GLY A 105 -9.43 -11.68 -11.00
C GLY A 105 -8.04 -11.21 -11.44
N VAL A 106 -7.52 -10.12 -10.87
CA VAL A 106 -6.23 -9.51 -11.28
C VAL A 106 -5.04 -9.94 -10.44
N VAL A 107 -5.24 -10.62 -9.30
CA VAL A 107 -4.20 -11.17 -8.44
C VAL A 107 -4.23 -12.69 -8.42
N ALA A 108 -3.07 -13.30 -8.25
CA ALA A 108 -2.90 -14.73 -8.07
C ALA A 108 -2.65 -15.08 -6.60
N PRO A 109 -3.17 -16.21 -6.09
CA PRO A 109 -2.84 -16.68 -4.76
C PRO A 109 -1.38 -17.10 -4.68
N LEU A 110 -0.81 -16.98 -3.48
CA LEU A 110 0.57 -17.36 -3.15
C LEU A 110 0.59 -18.48 -2.14
N GLU A 111 1.56 -19.38 -2.27
CA GLU A 111 1.85 -20.41 -1.29
C GLU A 111 3.10 -20.00 -0.50
N LEU A 112 2.91 -19.53 0.74
CA LEU A 112 4.01 -19.04 1.57
C LEU A 112 4.66 -20.13 2.40
N GLY A 113 3.98 -21.25 2.67
CA GLY A 113 4.51 -22.29 3.55
C GLY A 113 4.95 -21.72 4.91
N ASP A 114 6.10 -22.18 5.40
CA ASP A 114 6.65 -21.77 6.70
C ASP A 114 7.06 -20.28 6.76
N VAL A 115 7.16 -19.61 5.61
CA VAL A 115 7.46 -18.16 5.55
C VAL A 115 6.38 -17.32 6.23
N ALA A 116 5.13 -17.79 6.19
CA ALA A 116 4.01 -17.11 6.84
C ALA A 116 4.20 -16.95 8.36
N ASP A 117 4.87 -17.90 9.00
CA ASP A 117 5.11 -17.89 10.46
C ASP A 117 6.04 -16.76 10.91
N GLY A 118 6.79 -16.17 9.96
CA GLY A 118 7.68 -15.03 10.23
C GLY A 118 6.97 -13.69 10.36
N PHE A 119 5.69 -13.60 9.99
CA PHE A 119 4.91 -12.37 9.98
C PHE A 119 3.93 -12.29 11.15
N ALA A 120 3.58 -11.07 11.55
CA ALA A 120 2.53 -10.86 12.53
C ALA A 120 1.18 -11.41 12.03
N GLU A 121 0.41 -12.02 12.92
CA GLU A 121 -0.90 -12.63 12.60
C GLU A 121 -1.84 -11.63 11.89
N ALA A 122 -1.92 -10.39 12.39
CA ALA A 122 -2.73 -9.34 11.77
C ALA A 122 -2.30 -9.00 10.34
N ALA A 123 -0.99 -9.07 10.04
CA ALA A 123 -0.48 -8.86 8.69
C ALA A 123 -0.87 -10.00 7.76
N MET A 124 -0.76 -11.24 8.21
CA MET A 124 -1.17 -12.40 7.41
C MET A 124 -2.67 -12.45 7.21
N GLN A 125 -3.46 -12.08 8.22
CA GLN A 125 -4.90 -11.95 8.10
C GLN A 125 -5.28 -10.92 7.03
N ALA A 126 -4.59 -9.79 6.99
CA ALA A 126 -4.80 -8.73 5.99
C ALA A 126 -4.46 -9.17 4.55
N MET A 127 -3.48 -10.08 4.38
CA MET A 127 -3.10 -10.63 3.08
C MET A 127 -3.94 -11.85 2.66
N THR A 128 -4.91 -12.26 3.48
CA THR A 128 -5.75 -13.44 3.25
C THR A 128 -7.17 -13.03 2.84
N TYR A 129 -7.68 -13.62 1.78
CA TYR A 129 -9.05 -13.42 1.32
C TYR A 129 -9.66 -14.78 0.96
N ASP A 130 -10.85 -15.07 1.52
CA ASP A 130 -11.57 -16.35 1.32
C ASP A 130 -10.65 -17.59 1.51
N GLY A 131 -9.87 -17.57 2.62
CA GLY A 131 -8.97 -18.64 3.03
C GLY A 131 -7.71 -18.83 2.17
N LYS A 132 -7.42 -17.93 1.24
CA LYS A 132 -6.21 -17.94 0.41
C LYS A 132 -5.34 -16.72 0.67
N VAL A 133 -4.04 -16.93 0.73
CA VAL A 133 -3.05 -15.84 0.82
C VAL A 133 -2.80 -15.29 -0.58
N TYR A 134 -2.75 -13.96 -0.72
CA TYR A 134 -2.53 -13.28 -2.00
C TYR A 134 -1.32 -12.35 -1.99
N GLY A 135 -0.77 -12.04 -0.85
CA GLY A 135 0.35 -11.10 -0.75
C GLY A 135 1.35 -11.45 0.33
N VAL A 136 2.54 -10.88 0.20
CA VAL A 136 3.57 -10.87 1.24
C VAL A 136 3.56 -9.49 1.89
N PRO A 137 3.23 -9.37 3.19
CA PRO A 137 3.21 -8.07 3.86
C PRO A 137 4.62 -7.56 4.10
N TYR A 138 4.80 -6.23 4.20
CA TYR A 138 6.07 -5.63 4.62
C TYR A 138 5.92 -4.52 5.66
N SER A 139 4.73 -3.94 5.80
CA SER A 139 4.48 -2.94 6.85
C SER A 139 3.10 -3.10 7.48
N ILE A 140 3.04 -2.80 8.77
CA ILE A 140 1.79 -2.55 9.51
C ILE A 140 1.89 -1.11 9.98
N GLU A 141 0.91 -0.29 9.61
CA GLU A 141 0.91 1.12 9.91
C GLU A 141 -0.47 1.64 10.31
N ASN A 142 -0.49 2.78 10.96
CA ASN A 142 -1.70 3.53 11.28
C ASN A 142 -1.36 5.01 11.43
N VAL A 143 -2.38 5.86 11.46
CA VAL A 143 -2.22 7.28 11.73
C VAL A 143 -1.99 7.53 13.22
N ALA A 144 -1.30 8.63 13.53
CA ALA A 144 -1.03 9.11 14.88
C ALA A 144 -1.16 10.64 14.93
N LEU A 145 -1.11 11.22 16.11
CA LEU A 145 -1.00 12.66 16.27
C LEU A 145 0.47 13.07 16.30
N VAL A 146 0.93 13.77 15.27
CA VAL A 146 2.25 14.40 15.28
C VAL A 146 2.13 15.78 15.91
N ARG A 147 2.94 16.01 16.94
CA ARG A 147 2.96 17.27 17.69
C ARG A 147 4.31 17.98 17.50
N ASN A 148 4.25 19.28 17.18
CA ASN A 148 5.42 20.14 17.20
C ASN A 148 5.68 20.58 18.67
N VAL A 149 6.73 20.02 19.27
CA VAL A 149 7.06 20.18 20.69
C VAL A 149 7.46 21.62 21.03
N ASP A 150 8.01 22.36 20.07
CA ASP A 150 8.39 23.76 20.28
C ASP A 150 7.18 24.70 20.35
N LEU A 151 6.03 24.27 19.81
CA LEU A 151 4.76 25.02 19.85
C LEU A 151 3.87 24.57 21.01
N VAL A 152 3.85 23.27 21.32
CA VAL A 152 3.12 22.69 22.45
C VAL A 152 3.96 21.59 23.06
N ALA A 153 4.46 21.82 24.30
CA ALA A 153 5.43 20.93 24.95
C ALA A 153 4.81 19.60 25.44
N GLU A 154 3.58 19.66 25.95
CA GLU A 154 2.96 18.51 26.63
C GLU A 154 2.00 17.75 25.70
N PRO A 155 1.93 16.40 25.81
CA PRO A 155 0.93 15.60 25.11
C PRO A 155 -0.47 15.89 25.63
N VAL A 156 -1.49 15.49 24.86
CA VAL A 156 -2.91 15.66 25.16
C VAL A 156 -3.65 14.34 25.13
N GLU A 157 -4.73 14.22 25.88
CA GLU A 157 -5.56 13.00 25.94
C GLU A 157 -6.87 13.15 25.16
N THR A 158 -7.35 14.39 24.98
CA THR A 158 -8.62 14.67 24.34
C THR A 158 -8.49 15.58 23.11
N PHE A 159 -9.39 15.44 22.17
CA PHE A 159 -9.41 16.30 20.97
C PHE A 159 -9.83 17.74 21.31
N ASP A 160 -10.60 17.95 22.37
CA ASP A 160 -10.89 19.29 22.88
C ASP A 160 -9.62 20.00 23.38
N GLU A 161 -8.68 19.27 24.00
CA GLU A 161 -7.36 19.81 24.38
C GLU A 161 -6.49 20.12 23.15
N VAL A 162 -6.54 19.27 22.09
CA VAL A 162 -5.88 19.59 20.80
C VAL A 162 -6.36 20.93 20.28
N ILE A 163 -7.69 21.16 20.26
CA ILE A 163 -8.29 22.39 19.78
C ILE A 163 -7.89 23.58 20.67
N ALA A 164 -7.98 23.42 21.99
CA ALA A 164 -7.68 24.48 22.95
C ALA A 164 -6.21 24.90 22.89
N ASN A 165 -5.29 23.94 22.94
CA ASN A 165 -3.85 24.19 22.88
C ASN A 165 -3.44 24.70 21.50
N GLY A 166 -4.03 24.16 20.42
CA GLY A 166 -3.80 24.62 19.07
C GLY A 166 -4.18 26.09 18.85
N ARG A 167 -5.31 26.52 19.42
CA ARG A 167 -5.71 27.93 19.41
C ARG A 167 -4.80 28.81 20.27
N ALA A 168 -4.36 28.29 21.42
CA ALA A 168 -3.47 29.00 22.34
C ALA A 168 -2.06 29.18 21.77
N ALA A 169 -1.59 28.28 20.91
CA ALA A 169 -0.30 28.39 20.22
C ALA A 169 -0.23 29.59 19.26
N GLY A 170 -1.38 30.16 18.86
CA GLY A 170 -1.44 31.37 18.02
C GLY A 170 -0.97 31.15 16.59
N THR A 171 -0.89 29.92 16.12
CA THR A 171 -0.55 29.54 14.74
C THR A 171 -1.76 29.69 13.82
N GLN A 172 -1.55 29.59 12.51
CA GLN A 172 -2.61 29.77 11.51
C GLN A 172 -3.71 28.71 11.64
N TYR A 173 -3.32 27.48 11.94
CA TYR A 173 -4.23 26.34 12.10
C TYR A 173 -4.06 25.71 13.48
N PRO A 174 -5.13 25.52 14.25
CA PRO A 174 -5.05 24.84 15.54
C PRO A 174 -4.75 23.34 15.41
N PHE A 175 -5.10 22.76 14.27
CA PHE A 175 -4.98 21.34 13.95
C PHE A 175 -4.96 21.16 12.43
N LEU A 176 -4.18 20.20 11.94
CA LEU A 176 -4.12 19.83 10.53
C LEU A 176 -4.45 18.34 10.34
N VAL A 177 -5.17 18.07 9.28
CA VAL A 177 -5.40 16.77 8.68
C VAL A 177 -5.66 16.99 7.19
N GLY A 178 -5.14 16.10 6.33
CA GLY A 178 -5.44 16.14 4.91
C GLY A 178 -6.88 15.69 4.67
N LEU A 179 -7.66 16.50 3.96
CA LEU A 179 -9.05 16.21 3.58
C LEU A 179 -9.23 16.45 2.08
N SER A 180 -10.38 16.08 1.53
CA SER A 180 -10.77 16.33 0.15
C SER A 180 -12.19 16.87 0.11
N PRO A 181 -12.48 17.89 -0.70
CA PRO A 181 -13.85 18.43 -0.83
C PRO A 181 -14.81 17.43 -1.48
N GLU A 182 -14.31 16.50 -2.31
CA GLU A 182 -15.11 15.51 -3.01
C GLU A 182 -15.40 14.27 -2.17
N GLN A 183 -14.43 13.81 -1.36
CA GLN A 183 -14.49 12.52 -0.68
C GLN A 183 -14.34 12.62 0.83
N GLY A 184 -13.99 13.79 1.37
CA GLY A 184 -13.53 13.92 2.76
C GLY A 184 -12.19 13.20 2.95
N ASP A 185 -12.03 12.53 4.05
CA ASP A 185 -11.01 11.49 4.27
C ASP A 185 -11.44 10.62 5.44
N PRO A 186 -12.22 9.58 5.18
CA PRO A 186 -12.70 8.68 6.24
C PRO A 186 -11.57 7.90 6.92
N TYR A 187 -10.43 7.67 6.25
CA TYR A 187 -9.30 6.94 6.82
C TYR A 187 -8.64 7.74 7.97
N HIS A 188 -8.27 9.00 7.73
CA HIS A 188 -7.66 9.84 8.77
C HIS A 188 -8.66 10.22 9.88
N LEU A 189 -9.95 10.37 9.55
CA LEU A 189 -10.98 10.72 10.53
C LEU A 189 -11.51 9.52 11.32
N TYR A 190 -11.21 8.29 10.89
CA TYR A 190 -11.71 7.06 11.51
C TYR A 190 -11.39 6.95 13.01
N PRO A 191 -10.18 7.28 13.51
CA PRO A 191 -9.91 7.23 14.95
C PRO A 191 -10.78 8.20 15.76
N LEU A 192 -11.09 9.39 15.22
CA LEU A 192 -12.02 10.30 15.87
C LEU A 192 -13.42 9.70 15.88
N GLN A 193 -13.87 9.05 14.80
CA GLN A 193 -15.15 8.35 14.71
C GLN A 193 -15.25 7.23 15.75
N THR A 194 -14.25 6.36 15.84
CA THR A 194 -14.25 5.23 16.78
C THR A 194 -14.22 5.69 18.22
N SER A 195 -13.71 6.88 18.51
CA SER A 195 -13.74 7.46 19.86
C SER A 195 -15.16 7.83 20.34
N PHE A 196 -16.14 7.94 19.43
CA PHE A 196 -17.57 8.03 19.76
C PHE A 196 -18.22 6.66 19.92
N GLY A 197 -17.50 5.56 19.70
CA GLY A 197 -18.06 4.21 19.63
C GLY A 197 -18.66 3.88 18.26
N SER A 198 -18.56 4.78 17.29
CA SER A 198 -19.10 4.59 15.95
C SER A 198 -18.18 3.68 15.12
N GLN A 199 -18.79 2.69 14.48
CA GLN A 199 -18.15 1.79 13.54
C GLN A 199 -18.86 1.85 12.17
N VAL A 200 -18.26 1.32 11.13
CA VAL A 200 -18.91 1.20 9.80
C VAL A 200 -19.84 0.00 9.78
N PHE A 201 -19.33 -1.16 10.16
CA PHE A 201 -20.08 -2.41 10.21
C PHE A 201 -20.15 -2.96 11.65
N ALA A 202 -21.20 -3.72 11.95
CA ALA A 202 -21.29 -4.43 13.22
C ALA A 202 -20.15 -5.46 13.37
N GLN A 203 -19.67 -5.65 14.59
CA GLN A 203 -18.74 -6.72 14.91
C GLN A 203 -19.46 -7.95 15.47
N ASN A 204 -19.02 -9.12 15.03
CA ASN A 204 -19.39 -10.41 15.59
C ASN A 204 -18.67 -10.66 16.92
N ALA A 205 -19.08 -11.69 17.65
CA ALA A 205 -18.48 -12.04 18.94
C ALA A 205 -16.99 -12.44 18.85
N ASP A 206 -16.54 -12.89 17.70
CA ASP A 206 -15.14 -13.24 17.40
C ASP A 206 -14.29 -12.04 16.95
N GLY A 207 -14.89 -10.83 16.89
CA GLY A 207 -14.23 -9.60 16.47
C GLY A 207 -14.22 -9.36 14.95
N SER A 208 -14.70 -10.29 14.14
CA SER A 208 -14.87 -10.08 12.70
C SER A 208 -16.01 -9.09 12.42
N TYR A 209 -16.00 -8.47 11.22
CA TYR A 209 -17.07 -7.57 10.80
C TYR A 209 -18.18 -8.33 10.07
N ASP A 210 -19.43 -7.94 10.33
CA ASP A 210 -20.58 -8.38 9.55
C ASP A 210 -20.84 -7.39 8.38
N PRO A 211 -20.44 -7.71 7.14
CA PRO A 211 -20.58 -6.81 6.01
C PRO A 211 -22.03 -6.58 5.59
N SER A 212 -22.97 -7.38 6.10
CA SER A 212 -24.40 -7.21 5.84
C SER A 212 -25.07 -6.19 6.77
N LYS A 213 -24.39 -5.79 7.85
CA LYS A 213 -24.96 -4.95 8.90
C LYS A 213 -24.20 -3.62 9.04
N LEU A 214 -24.61 -2.63 8.26
CA LEU A 214 -24.12 -1.26 8.38
C LEU A 214 -24.67 -0.61 9.65
N VAL A 215 -23.76 -0.08 10.50
CA VAL A 215 -24.11 0.59 11.80
C VAL A 215 -23.66 2.06 11.83
N LEU A 216 -23.15 2.57 10.73
CA LEU A 216 -22.65 3.96 10.61
C LEU A 216 -23.73 5.02 10.94
N GLY A 217 -25.00 4.69 10.75
CA GLY A 217 -26.14 5.56 11.03
C GLY A 217 -26.74 5.45 12.44
N ASP A 218 -26.14 4.66 13.32
CA ASP A 218 -26.57 4.52 14.72
C ASP A 218 -26.31 5.83 15.53
N ALA A 219 -26.73 5.85 16.77
CA ALA A 219 -26.63 7.06 17.61
C ALA A 219 -25.19 7.60 17.72
N GLU A 220 -24.23 6.72 17.83
CA GLU A 220 -22.79 7.02 17.88
C GLU A 220 -22.29 7.66 16.58
N GLY A 221 -22.74 7.15 15.44
CA GLY A 221 -22.43 7.72 14.12
C GLY A 221 -23.06 9.10 13.92
N VAL A 222 -24.30 9.29 14.38
CA VAL A 222 -24.97 10.61 14.38
C VAL A 222 -24.24 11.60 15.29
N ALA A 223 -23.76 11.15 16.47
CA ALA A 223 -22.97 12.00 17.37
C ALA A 223 -21.65 12.44 16.72
N PHE A 224 -20.93 11.52 16.06
CA PHE A 224 -19.72 11.85 15.30
C PHE A 224 -20.02 12.82 14.15
N ALA A 225 -21.05 12.57 13.35
CA ALA A 225 -21.45 13.48 12.27
C ALA A 225 -21.77 14.89 12.77
N THR A 226 -22.39 14.99 13.96
CA THR A 226 -22.67 16.27 14.63
C THR A 226 -21.37 16.98 15.03
N ALA A 227 -20.40 16.24 15.54
CA ALA A 227 -19.07 16.77 15.87
C ALA A 227 -18.33 17.25 14.62
N LEU A 228 -18.33 16.48 13.53
CA LEU A 228 -17.75 16.88 12.24
C LEU A 228 -18.33 18.21 11.74
N LYS A 229 -19.66 18.34 11.79
CA LYS A 229 -20.34 19.59 11.41
C LYS A 229 -19.88 20.76 12.27
N LYS A 230 -19.76 20.58 13.59
CA LYS A 230 -19.26 21.60 14.53
C LYS A 230 -17.83 21.98 14.18
N TRP A 231 -16.91 21.01 14.05
CA TRP A 231 -15.50 21.26 13.76
C TRP A 231 -15.30 21.94 12.41
N GLY A 232 -16.08 21.58 11.40
CA GLY A 232 -16.08 22.29 10.12
C GLY A 232 -16.54 23.74 10.24
N ALA A 233 -17.64 24.01 10.97
CA ALA A 233 -18.14 25.35 11.20
C ALA A 233 -17.16 26.21 12.02
N GLU A 234 -16.39 25.63 12.91
CA GLU A 234 -15.37 26.30 13.73
C GLU A 234 -14.02 26.45 13.01
N GLY A 235 -13.87 25.92 11.79
CA GLY A 235 -12.63 25.97 11.02
C GLY A 235 -11.53 25.04 11.53
N ILE A 236 -11.87 24.07 12.39
CA ILE A 236 -10.93 23.03 12.86
C ILE A 236 -10.64 22.02 11.76
N LEU A 237 -11.68 21.64 11.02
CA LEU A 237 -11.60 20.80 9.82
C LEU A 237 -11.88 21.65 8.59
N ASN A 238 -11.02 21.55 7.58
CA ASN A 238 -11.17 22.29 6.33
C ASN A 238 -10.94 21.36 5.14
N ALA A 239 -12.01 21.00 4.45
CA ALA A 239 -11.97 20.10 3.30
C ALA A 239 -11.15 20.65 2.11
N ASN A 240 -10.81 21.94 2.08
CA ASN A 240 -9.94 22.51 1.05
C ASN A 240 -8.44 22.37 1.36
N ILE A 241 -8.08 21.76 2.49
CA ILE A 241 -6.69 21.43 2.84
C ILE A 241 -6.50 19.94 2.55
N ASP A 242 -5.90 19.63 1.41
CA ASP A 242 -5.51 18.27 1.04
C ASP A 242 -4.26 17.81 1.78
N GLY A 243 -3.84 16.56 1.55
CA GLY A 243 -2.70 15.97 2.23
C GLY A 243 -1.39 16.72 2.01
N ASP A 244 -1.16 17.20 0.78
CA ASP A 244 0.06 17.94 0.42
C ASP A 244 0.09 19.30 1.12
N ARG A 245 -1.01 20.03 1.12
CA ARG A 245 -1.13 21.32 1.82
C ARG A 245 -1.03 21.15 3.34
N ALA A 246 -1.66 20.13 3.91
CA ALA A 246 -1.56 19.87 5.34
C ALA A 246 -0.08 19.62 5.74
N ARG A 247 0.65 18.82 4.94
CA ARG A 247 2.07 18.60 5.13
C ARG A 247 2.87 19.91 5.02
N GLU A 248 2.70 20.67 3.92
CA GLU A 248 3.39 21.95 3.73
C GLU A 248 3.16 22.91 4.89
N PHE A 249 1.92 23.07 5.36
CA PHE A 249 1.59 23.96 6.46
C PHE A 249 2.19 23.51 7.79
N PHE A 250 2.23 22.19 8.04
CA PHE A 250 2.89 21.65 9.23
C PHE A 250 4.41 21.88 9.18
N LEU A 251 5.05 21.59 8.03
CA LEU A 251 6.49 21.82 7.83
C LEU A 251 6.87 23.30 7.95
N ALA A 252 5.95 24.20 7.63
CA ALA A 252 6.11 25.66 7.80
C ALA A 252 5.82 26.15 9.23
N GLY A 253 5.54 25.27 10.19
CA GLY A 253 5.23 25.63 11.59
C GLY A 253 3.88 26.32 11.78
N GLN A 254 2.96 26.16 10.84
CA GLN A 254 1.65 26.84 10.87
C GLN A 254 0.60 26.10 11.71
N SER A 255 0.95 24.98 12.30
CA SER A 255 0.12 24.23 13.24
C SER A 255 0.95 23.48 14.26
N PRO A 256 0.53 23.38 15.53
CA PRO A 256 1.19 22.52 16.50
C PRO A 256 0.85 21.04 16.35
N TYR A 257 -0.23 20.69 15.62
CA TYR A 257 -0.72 19.32 15.52
C TYR A 257 -1.02 18.93 14.08
N TYR A 258 -0.59 17.71 13.72
CA TYR A 258 -0.88 17.11 12.43
C TYR A 258 -1.28 15.63 12.61
N LEU A 259 -2.52 15.29 12.28
CA LEU A 259 -2.98 13.91 12.23
C LEU A 259 -2.56 13.31 10.90
N THR A 260 -1.61 12.38 10.95
CA THR A 260 -1.02 11.77 9.76
C THR A 260 -0.40 10.41 10.07
N GLY A 261 0.14 9.75 9.06
CA GLY A 261 0.82 8.47 9.19
C GLY A 261 2.34 8.55 9.03
N PRO A 262 3.03 7.38 9.11
CA PRO A 262 4.49 7.31 9.07
C PRO A 262 5.11 7.83 7.77
N TRP A 263 4.37 7.87 6.66
CA TRP A 263 4.85 8.36 5.36
C TRP A 263 5.30 9.84 5.38
N ASN A 264 4.82 10.65 6.30
CA ASN A 264 5.22 12.05 6.44
C ASN A 264 6.38 12.26 7.44
N VAL A 265 6.74 11.26 8.25
CA VAL A 265 7.79 11.39 9.27
C VAL A 265 9.16 11.75 8.68
N PRO A 266 9.61 11.16 7.55
CA PRO A 266 10.88 11.54 6.94
C PRO A 266 10.95 13.02 6.59
N ALA A 267 9.93 13.58 5.97
CA ALA A 267 9.87 15.00 5.60
C ALA A 267 9.84 15.92 6.84
N ILE A 268 9.15 15.51 7.90
CA ILE A 268 9.09 16.26 9.17
C ILE A 268 10.47 16.29 9.83
N ALA A 269 11.18 15.15 9.84
CA ALA A 269 12.54 15.05 10.37
C ALA A 269 13.54 15.87 9.54
N GLU A 270 13.45 15.82 8.22
CA GLU A 270 14.31 16.58 7.29
C GLU A 270 14.11 18.11 7.45
N ALA A 271 12.89 18.55 7.74
CA ALA A 271 12.58 19.95 8.02
C ALA A 271 13.14 20.43 9.37
N GLY A 272 13.71 19.53 10.18
CA GLY A 272 14.31 19.87 11.49
C GLY A 272 13.27 20.25 12.56
N ILE A 273 12.02 19.83 12.39
CA ILE A 273 10.96 20.07 13.38
C ILE A 273 11.22 19.19 14.60
N ASN A 274 11.21 19.79 15.79
CA ASN A 274 11.23 19.07 17.06
C ASN A 274 9.83 18.47 17.30
N TYR A 275 9.64 17.20 16.94
CA TYR A 275 8.33 16.55 16.96
C TYR A 275 8.25 15.40 17.96
N ALA A 276 7.05 15.13 18.40
CA ALA A 276 6.67 13.89 19.10
C ALA A 276 5.53 13.21 18.32
N ILE A 277 5.46 11.88 18.45
CA ILE A 277 4.35 11.07 17.93
C ILE A 277 3.55 10.61 19.13
N ASP A 278 2.35 11.14 19.27
CA ASP A 278 1.48 10.89 20.40
C ASP A 278 0.35 9.93 20.02
N PRO A 279 -0.21 9.18 20.98
CA PRO A 279 -1.46 8.46 20.78
C PRO A 279 -2.57 9.41 20.30
N LEU A 280 -3.50 8.86 19.52
CA LEU A 280 -4.65 9.65 19.04
C LEU A 280 -5.57 10.03 20.20
N PRO A 281 -5.94 11.32 20.33
CA PRO A 281 -6.78 11.79 21.42
C PRO A 281 -8.23 11.35 21.25
N SER A 282 -8.91 11.10 22.37
CA SER A 282 -10.34 10.82 22.36
C SER A 282 -11.17 12.07 22.02
N ALA A 283 -12.10 11.94 21.08
CA ALA A 283 -13.05 13.01 20.77
C ALA A 283 -14.47 12.74 21.30
N GLY A 284 -14.82 11.46 21.46
CA GLY A 284 -16.16 11.03 21.89
C GLY A 284 -16.20 10.36 23.27
N GLY A 285 -15.08 10.33 24.00
CA GLY A 285 -14.98 9.76 25.35
C GLY A 285 -14.55 8.29 25.40
N GLN A 286 -14.39 7.61 24.23
CA GLN A 286 -13.80 6.28 24.15
C GLN A 286 -12.40 6.37 23.55
N PRO A 287 -11.54 5.34 23.70
CA PRO A 287 -10.24 5.30 23.03
C PRO A 287 -10.39 5.44 21.52
N ALA A 288 -9.60 6.31 20.92
CA ALA A 288 -9.50 6.44 19.48
C ALA A 288 -8.76 5.22 18.90
N ARG A 289 -9.39 4.53 17.94
CA ARG A 289 -8.87 3.32 17.31
C ARG A 289 -8.68 3.58 15.83
N PRO A 290 -7.45 3.81 15.37
CA PRO A 290 -7.18 4.04 13.96
C PRO A 290 -7.42 2.75 13.16
N PHE A 291 -7.61 2.92 11.86
CA PHE A 291 -7.57 1.82 10.91
C PHE A 291 -6.12 1.29 10.82
N VAL A 292 -5.97 -0.03 10.92
CA VAL A 292 -4.67 -0.67 10.73
C VAL A 292 -4.47 -0.91 9.23
N GLY A 293 -3.47 -0.25 8.65
CA GLY A 293 -3.04 -0.46 7.28
C GLY A 293 -1.97 -1.55 7.23
N VAL A 294 -2.08 -2.47 6.28
CA VAL A 294 -1.04 -3.43 5.97
C VAL A 294 -0.71 -3.29 4.50
N ASN A 295 0.54 -2.94 4.20
CA ASN A 295 1.00 -2.88 2.82
C ASN A 295 1.71 -4.19 2.45
N GLY A 296 1.52 -4.63 1.23
CA GLY A 296 2.09 -5.88 0.73
C GLY A 296 2.36 -5.88 -0.76
N PHE A 297 3.04 -6.94 -1.16
CA PHE A 297 3.37 -7.25 -2.54
C PHE A 297 2.38 -8.29 -3.06
N PHE A 298 1.65 -7.97 -4.12
CA PHE A 298 0.65 -8.85 -4.73
C PHE A 298 1.10 -9.28 -6.12
N LEU A 299 1.02 -10.60 -6.40
CA LEU A 299 1.34 -11.17 -7.70
C LEU A 299 0.18 -10.94 -8.67
N SER A 300 0.47 -10.37 -9.85
CA SER A 300 -0.50 -10.27 -10.94
C SER A 300 -0.91 -11.64 -11.47
N SER A 301 -2.21 -11.86 -11.67
CA SER A 301 -2.73 -13.09 -12.29
C SER A 301 -2.33 -13.25 -13.76
N LYS A 302 -1.80 -12.21 -14.38
CA LYS A 302 -1.32 -12.16 -15.78
C LYS A 302 0.16 -11.85 -15.88
N SER A 303 0.93 -12.09 -14.80
CA SER A 303 2.38 -11.95 -14.85
C SER A 303 2.95 -12.81 -15.98
N THR A 304 3.81 -12.21 -16.78
CA THR A 304 4.54 -12.91 -17.86
C THR A 304 5.79 -13.62 -17.33
N ASN A 305 6.19 -13.29 -16.09
CA ASN A 305 7.34 -13.88 -15.40
C ASN A 305 6.95 -14.35 -13.99
N ALA A 306 5.85 -15.10 -13.87
CA ALA A 306 5.24 -15.44 -12.58
C ALA A 306 6.19 -16.22 -11.64
N LEU A 307 7.05 -17.11 -12.18
CA LEU A 307 8.00 -17.86 -11.34
C LEU A 307 9.03 -16.94 -10.69
N ALA A 308 9.68 -16.07 -11.46
CA ALA A 308 10.68 -15.15 -10.92
C ALA A 308 10.01 -14.08 -10.02
N ALA A 309 8.81 -13.61 -10.37
CA ALA A 309 8.06 -12.69 -9.53
C ALA A 309 7.66 -13.32 -8.20
N THR A 310 7.22 -14.58 -8.19
CA THR A 310 6.94 -15.35 -6.97
C THR A 310 8.21 -15.53 -6.13
N ASP A 311 9.31 -15.94 -6.76
CA ASP A 311 10.60 -16.09 -6.07
C ASP A 311 11.03 -14.77 -5.40
N PHE A 312 10.92 -13.66 -6.12
CA PHE A 312 11.23 -12.34 -5.58
C PHE A 312 10.37 -11.98 -4.36
N ILE A 313 9.04 -12.14 -4.43
CA ILE A 313 8.16 -11.72 -3.33
C ILE A 313 8.09 -12.74 -2.19
N VAL A 314 8.12 -14.05 -2.47
CA VAL A 314 7.97 -15.09 -1.44
C VAL A 314 9.29 -15.49 -0.82
N ASN A 315 10.35 -15.67 -1.61
CA ASN A 315 11.62 -16.20 -1.10
C ASN A 315 12.64 -15.09 -0.78
N TYR A 316 12.56 -13.95 -1.45
CA TYR A 316 13.52 -12.86 -1.25
C TYR A 316 12.97 -11.72 -0.37
N LEU A 317 11.84 -11.09 -0.74
CA LEU A 317 11.27 -9.98 0.03
C LEU A 317 10.77 -10.39 1.42
N SER A 318 10.46 -11.66 1.64
CA SER A 318 10.07 -12.20 2.94
C SER A 318 11.24 -12.39 3.90
N THR A 319 12.49 -12.34 3.41
CA THR A 319 13.67 -12.49 4.28
C THR A 319 13.78 -11.35 5.27
N LYS A 320 14.33 -11.66 6.46
CA LYS A 320 14.51 -10.64 7.51
C LYS A 320 15.32 -9.44 7.03
N ASP A 321 16.38 -9.68 6.24
CA ASP A 321 17.25 -8.61 5.76
C ASP A 321 16.53 -7.69 4.77
N ALA A 322 15.73 -8.26 3.85
CA ALA A 322 14.91 -7.49 2.94
C ALA A 322 13.82 -6.70 3.69
N GLN A 323 13.13 -7.35 4.65
CA GLN A 323 12.09 -6.71 5.46
C GLN A 323 12.62 -5.54 6.32
N LEU A 324 13.86 -5.63 6.81
CA LEU A 324 14.50 -4.54 7.56
C LEU A 324 14.96 -3.38 6.66
N SER A 325 15.02 -3.59 5.35
CA SER A 325 15.43 -2.59 4.37
C SER A 325 14.22 -1.83 3.79
N LEU A 326 13.01 -2.39 3.96
CA LEU A 326 11.74 -1.84 3.51
C LEU A 326 11.11 -0.97 4.60
#